data_02d914c57ee7075daa619236987772de
#
_entry.id   02d914c57ee7075daa619236987772de
#
_cell.length_a   1.000
_cell.length_b   1.000
_cell.length_c   1.000
_cell.angle_alpha   90.00
_cell.angle_beta   90.00
_cell.angle_gamma   90.00
#
_symmetry.space_group_name_H-M   'P 1'
#
loop_
_entity.id
_entity.type
_entity.pdbx_description
1 polymer ?
#
loop_
_entity_poly.entity_id
_entity_poly.type
_entity_poly.pdbx_seq_one_letter_code
_entity_poly.pdbx_strand_id
1 'polypeptide(L)'
;AIPGYTHLQRAQPILLAHHFLAYHAMLQRDARRLRQCEATVNVLPLGAGALSGTTLPIDRAHVAKLLRFEHVSDNSLDTVSDRDFIVEFLSFGAILGMHLSRFSEELVLWSSSEFGFIDLPEEFATGSAMMPQKKNPDVPEIIRGKTGRLYGNLFTLLTILKGLPLAYNRDLQEDKEPLFDTVDTLKGILTVLELMLRTLRFDTSRMRDAASSGFLLATDVADYLVEKKMPFRQAHAVVGAVVQWCVREGRELHELTLSEWQEFSLLFEAVSYKHLLAHETRHDLVCRLLLEKKTGGGGGGGGGGGG
;
A
#
# COMPACT_ATOMS: atom_id res chain seq x y z
N ALA A 1 14.74 8.56 8.84
CA ALA A 1 13.39 9.11 9.02
C ALA A 1 12.96 9.87 7.77
N ILE A 2 11.66 9.99 7.58
CA ILE A 2 11.00 10.83 6.57
C ILE A 2 9.86 11.59 7.25
N PRO A 3 9.42 12.75 6.76
CA PRO A 3 8.19 13.33 7.24
C PRO A 3 7.01 12.44 6.87
N GLY A 4 6.12 12.16 7.81
CA GLY A 4 4.80 11.63 7.50
C GLY A 4 3.92 12.72 6.90
N TYR A 5 2.90 12.32 6.12
CA TYR A 5 1.98 13.27 5.49
C TYR A 5 0.53 12.90 5.76
N THR A 6 -0.27 13.91 6.09
CA THR A 6 -1.72 13.85 6.02
C THR A 6 -2.20 15.08 5.24
N HIS A 7 -3.16 14.92 4.33
CA HIS A 7 -3.63 16.02 3.47
C HIS A 7 -2.51 16.70 2.65
N LEU A 8 -1.44 15.96 2.31
CA LEU A 8 -0.19 16.46 1.73
C LEU A 8 0.52 17.53 2.59
N GLN A 9 0.14 17.65 3.84
CA GLN A 9 0.85 18.48 4.81
C GLN A 9 1.78 17.61 5.66
N ARG A 10 2.96 18.14 5.98
CA ARG A 10 3.92 17.43 6.83
C ARG A 10 3.31 17.21 8.20
N ALA A 11 3.47 15.99 8.70
CA ALA A 11 3.06 15.54 10.01
C ALA A 11 4.26 14.95 10.76
N GLN A 12 4.01 14.11 11.75
CA GLN A 12 5.07 13.47 12.54
C GLN A 12 6.09 12.72 11.66
N PRO A 13 7.39 12.74 12.03
CA PRO A 13 8.38 11.89 11.40
C PRO A 13 8.04 10.40 11.52
N ILE A 14 8.29 9.65 10.46
CA ILE A 14 8.10 8.20 10.43
C ILE A 14 9.36 7.52 9.86
N LEU A 15 9.50 6.22 10.07
CA LEU A 15 10.52 5.44 9.38
C LEU A 15 10.09 5.18 7.92
N LEU A 16 11.00 5.37 6.98
CA LEU A 16 10.82 4.98 5.59
C LEU A 16 10.39 3.51 5.47
N ALA A 17 11.01 2.62 6.26
CA ALA A 17 10.64 1.21 6.32
C ALA A 17 9.19 0.99 6.74
N HIS A 18 8.68 1.75 7.72
CA HIS A 18 7.28 1.68 8.15
C HIS A 18 6.33 2.08 7.02
N HIS A 19 6.67 3.12 6.27
CA HIS A 19 5.90 3.56 5.11
C HIS A 19 5.81 2.46 4.05
N PHE A 20 6.94 1.84 3.66
CA PHE A 20 6.95 0.74 2.69
C PHE A 20 6.23 -0.51 3.20
N LEU A 21 6.27 -0.80 4.51
CA LEU A 21 5.52 -1.90 5.12
C LEU A 21 4.00 -1.72 5.00
N ALA A 22 3.49 -0.49 4.86
CA ALA A 22 2.08 -0.26 4.57
C ALA A 22 1.71 -0.79 3.18
N TYR A 23 2.51 -0.54 2.15
CA TYR A 23 2.34 -1.12 0.81
C TYR A 23 2.53 -2.62 0.81
N HIS A 24 3.54 -3.13 1.51
CA HIS A 24 3.70 -4.58 1.70
C HIS A 24 2.43 -5.22 2.27
N ALA A 25 1.80 -4.62 3.28
CA ALA A 25 0.55 -5.12 3.84
C ALA A 25 -0.62 -5.10 2.83
N MET A 26 -0.68 -4.10 1.93
CA MET A 26 -1.65 -4.08 0.83
C MET A 26 -1.42 -5.23 -0.14
N LEU A 27 -0.19 -5.42 -0.61
CA LEU A 27 0.19 -6.49 -1.53
C LEU A 27 0.00 -7.89 -0.92
N GLN A 28 0.21 -8.06 0.39
CA GLN A 28 -0.11 -9.32 1.08
C GLN A 28 -1.61 -9.63 1.06
N ARG A 29 -2.48 -8.63 1.15
CA ARG A 29 -3.92 -8.81 0.98
C ARG A 29 -4.28 -9.19 -0.47
N ASP A 30 -3.58 -8.60 -1.45
CA ASP A 30 -3.79 -8.93 -2.87
C ASP A 30 -3.33 -10.36 -3.19
N ALA A 31 -2.18 -10.79 -2.67
CA ALA A 31 -1.73 -12.17 -2.81
C ALA A 31 -2.72 -13.19 -2.22
N ARG A 32 -3.41 -12.83 -1.12
CA ARG A 32 -4.49 -13.69 -0.57
C ARG A 32 -5.71 -13.73 -1.49
N ARG A 33 -6.11 -12.60 -2.09
CA ARG A 33 -7.21 -12.56 -3.07
C ARG A 33 -6.91 -13.43 -4.28
N LEU A 34 -5.68 -13.35 -4.81
CA LEU A 34 -5.27 -14.17 -5.94
C LEU A 34 -5.35 -15.69 -5.64
N ARG A 35 -4.94 -16.11 -4.42
CA ARG A 35 -5.09 -17.52 -4.01
C ARG A 35 -6.55 -17.94 -3.87
N GLN A 36 -7.44 -17.03 -3.47
CA GLN A 36 -8.88 -17.31 -3.44
C GLN A 36 -9.43 -17.47 -4.86
N CYS A 37 -9.03 -16.63 -5.82
CA CYS A 37 -9.39 -16.81 -7.23
C CYS A 37 -8.90 -18.15 -7.79
N GLU A 38 -7.70 -18.60 -7.40
CA GLU A 38 -7.18 -19.91 -7.81
C GLU A 38 -8.12 -21.05 -7.40
N ALA A 39 -8.65 -21.01 -6.19
CA ALA A 39 -9.61 -22.01 -5.70
C ALA A 39 -10.92 -21.99 -6.51
N THR A 40 -11.42 -20.83 -6.88
CA THR A 40 -12.63 -20.69 -7.71
C THR A 40 -12.41 -21.18 -9.14
N VAL A 41 -11.23 -20.96 -9.71
CA VAL A 41 -10.86 -21.47 -11.04
C VAL A 41 -10.71 -22.99 -11.06
N ASN A 42 -10.42 -23.63 -9.94
CA ASN A 42 -10.03 -25.04 -9.84
C ASN A 42 -11.25 -25.99 -9.84
N VAL A 43 -12.20 -25.75 -10.75
CA VAL A 43 -13.42 -26.53 -10.97
C VAL A 43 -13.49 -26.99 -12.43
N LEU A 44 -13.54 -28.31 -12.69
CA LEU A 44 -13.59 -28.86 -14.04
C LEU A 44 -14.97 -28.64 -14.68
N PRO A 45 -15.07 -27.92 -15.81
CA PRO A 45 -16.33 -27.70 -16.54
C PRO A 45 -16.66 -28.83 -17.56
N LEU A 46 -15.73 -29.74 -17.84
CA LEU A 46 -15.87 -30.75 -18.86
C LEU A 46 -17.16 -31.57 -18.67
N GLY A 47 -17.86 -31.83 -19.78
CA GLY A 47 -19.09 -32.58 -19.80
C GLY A 47 -20.36 -31.74 -19.66
N ALA A 48 -20.25 -30.42 -19.39
CA ALA A 48 -21.43 -29.53 -19.36
C ALA A 48 -22.12 -29.38 -20.72
N GLY A 49 -21.36 -29.51 -21.81
CA GLY A 49 -21.87 -29.25 -23.17
C GLY A 49 -22.26 -27.78 -23.34
N ALA A 50 -23.18 -27.50 -24.23
CA ALA A 50 -23.68 -26.13 -24.41
C ALA A 50 -24.94 -25.82 -23.57
N LEU A 51 -25.56 -26.83 -22.94
CA LEU A 51 -26.80 -26.71 -22.18
C LEU A 51 -26.94 -27.79 -21.08
N SER A 52 -27.16 -29.07 -21.49
CA SER A 52 -27.63 -30.13 -20.60
C SER A 52 -26.68 -31.33 -20.49
N GLY A 53 -25.38 -31.08 -20.67
CA GLY A 53 -24.39 -32.15 -20.63
C GLY A 53 -24.21 -32.91 -21.92
N THR A 54 -23.75 -34.16 -21.84
CA THR A 54 -23.47 -35.04 -23.00
C THR A 54 -23.97 -36.45 -22.73
N THR A 55 -24.38 -37.14 -23.77
CA THR A 55 -24.76 -38.58 -23.74
C THR A 55 -23.54 -39.50 -23.84
N LEU A 56 -22.35 -38.96 -24.14
CA LEU A 56 -21.12 -39.73 -24.18
C LEU A 56 -20.70 -40.18 -22.77
N PRO A 57 -20.17 -41.42 -22.63
CA PRO A 57 -19.76 -41.97 -21.33
C PRO A 57 -18.43 -41.37 -20.88
N ILE A 58 -18.43 -40.08 -20.53
CA ILE A 58 -17.25 -39.36 -20.03
C ILE A 58 -17.13 -39.58 -18.53
N ASP A 59 -16.00 -40.09 -18.07
CA ASP A 59 -15.65 -40.12 -16.66
C ASP A 59 -15.01 -38.77 -16.25
N ARG A 60 -15.87 -37.87 -15.80
CA ARG A 60 -15.45 -36.50 -15.39
C ARG A 60 -14.49 -36.52 -14.19
N ALA A 61 -14.68 -37.45 -13.26
CA ALA A 61 -13.83 -37.55 -12.05
C ALA A 61 -12.42 -38.05 -12.45
N HIS A 62 -12.30 -38.97 -13.36
CA HIS A 62 -11.03 -39.43 -13.91
C HIS A 62 -10.27 -38.28 -14.61
N VAL A 63 -10.97 -37.50 -15.44
CA VAL A 63 -10.38 -36.34 -16.15
C VAL A 63 -9.96 -35.27 -15.17
N ALA A 64 -10.77 -34.96 -14.15
CA ALA A 64 -10.41 -33.99 -13.09
C ALA A 64 -9.11 -34.40 -12.40
N LYS A 65 -8.97 -35.69 -12.05
CA LYS A 65 -7.74 -36.24 -11.45
C LYS A 65 -6.52 -36.09 -12.36
N LEU A 66 -6.66 -36.41 -13.66
CA LEU A 66 -5.57 -36.27 -14.62
C LEU A 66 -5.12 -34.84 -14.83
N LEU A 67 -6.07 -33.90 -14.87
CA LEU A 67 -5.81 -32.47 -15.04
C LEU A 67 -5.53 -31.74 -13.72
N ARG A 68 -5.64 -32.45 -12.59
CA ARG A 68 -5.41 -31.91 -11.23
C ARG A 68 -6.43 -30.84 -10.82
N PHE A 69 -7.68 -30.94 -11.31
CA PHE A 69 -8.77 -30.15 -10.75
C PHE A 69 -9.22 -30.75 -9.42
N GLU A 70 -9.48 -29.90 -8.43
CA GLU A 70 -9.96 -30.32 -7.10
C GLU A 70 -11.44 -30.67 -7.11
N HIS A 71 -12.22 -30.01 -7.96
CA HIS A 71 -13.67 -30.18 -8.03
C HIS A 71 -14.13 -30.39 -9.46
N VAL A 72 -15.35 -30.95 -9.58
CA VAL A 72 -16.08 -31.08 -10.85
C VAL A 72 -17.36 -30.27 -10.69
N SER A 73 -17.72 -29.47 -11.71
CA SER A 73 -18.93 -28.64 -11.66
C SER A 73 -20.22 -29.49 -11.59
N ASP A 74 -21.22 -29.02 -10.85
CA ASP A 74 -22.42 -29.77 -10.52
C ASP A 74 -23.57 -29.60 -11.52
N ASN A 75 -23.77 -28.39 -12.04
CA ASN A 75 -24.89 -28.04 -12.89
C ASN A 75 -24.43 -27.59 -14.29
N SER A 76 -24.85 -28.26 -15.35
CA SER A 76 -24.40 -27.98 -16.69
C SER A 76 -24.85 -26.63 -17.25
N LEU A 77 -26.05 -26.16 -16.88
CA LEU A 77 -26.55 -24.83 -17.32
C LEU A 77 -25.75 -23.70 -16.72
N ASP A 78 -25.43 -23.81 -15.44
CA ASP A 78 -24.59 -22.87 -14.71
C ASP A 78 -23.16 -22.93 -15.25
N THR A 79 -22.57 -24.12 -15.29
CA THR A 79 -21.17 -24.33 -15.71
C THR A 79 -20.82 -23.72 -17.05
N VAL A 80 -21.72 -23.81 -18.03
CA VAL A 80 -21.45 -23.30 -19.38
C VAL A 80 -21.59 -21.79 -19.48
N SER A 81 -22.37 -21.17 -18.58
CA SER A 81 -22.57 -19.73 -18.52
C SER A 81 -21.71 -19.04 -17.46
N ASP A 82 -21.16 -19.77 -16.50
CA ASP A 82 -20.34 -19.23 -15.41
C ASP A 82 -19.10 -18.50 -15.92
N ARG A 83 -18.90 -17.32 -15.41
CA ARG A 83 -17.68 -16.49 -15.56
C ARG A 83 -17.27 -15.81 -14.25
N ASP A 84 -17.82 -16.26 -13.13
CA ASP A 84 -17.53 -15.68 -11.84
C ASP A 84 -16.03 -15.75 -11.53
N PHE A 85 -15.37 -16.84 -11.88
CA PHE A 85 -13.92 -16.99 -11.73
C PHE A 85 -13.12 -15.93 -12.51
N ILE A 86 -13.61 -15.46 -13.67
CA ILE A 86 -12.98 -14.37 -14.43
C ILE A 86 -13.30 -13.02 -13.76
N VAL A 87 -14.55 -12.80 -13.33
CA VAL A 87 -14.96 -11.57 -12.61
C VAL A 87 -14.16 -11.41 -11.34
N GLU A 88 -13.96 -12.47 -10.57
CA GLU A 88 -13.13 -12.44 -9.36
C GLU A 88 -11.68 -12.09 -9.66
N PHE A 89 -11.10 -12.70 -10.71
CA PHE A 89 -9.74 -12.37 -11.13
C PHE A 89 -9.61 -10.92 -11.61
N LEU A 90 -10.55 -10.41 -12.41
CA LEU A 90 -10.55 -9.02 -12.85
C LEU A 90 -10.77 -8.05 -11.68
N SER A 91 -11.59 -8.43 -10.69
CA SER A 91 -11.78 -7.67 -9.46
C SER A 91 -10.50 -7.61 -8.63
N PHE A 92 -9.80 -8.74 -8.49
CA PHE A 92 -8.46 -8.78 -7.90
C PHE A 92 -7.52 -7.84 -8.66
N GLY A 93 -7.48 -7.92 -9.99
CA GLY A 93 -6.63 -7.07 -10.84
C GLY A 93 -6.92 -5.58 -10.67
N ALA A 94 -8.19 -5.21 -10.57
CA ALA A 94 -8.61 -3.83 -10.32
C ALA A 94 -8.16 -3.33 -8.93
N ILE A 95 -8.30 -4.14 -7.88
CA ILE A 95 -7.85 -3.79 -6.53
C ILE A 95 -6.32 -3.68 -6.47
N LEU A 96 -5.59 -4.62 -7.05
CA LEU A 96 -4.14 -4.58 -7.14
C LEU A 96 -3.69 -3.31 -7.90
N GLY A 97 -4.31 -3.04 -9.06
CA GLY A 97 -4.04 -1.83 -9.83
C GLY A 97 -4.24 -0.54 -9.02
N MET A 98 -5.28 -0.47 -8.20
CA MET A 98 -5.51 0.67 -7.30
C MET A 98 -4.38 0.83 -6.27
N HIS A 99 -3.90 -0.25 -5.67
CA HIS A 99 -2.76 -0.20 -4.73
C HIS A 99 -1.48 0.23 -5.43
N LEU A 100 -1.20 -0.30 -6.63
CA LEU A 100 -0.03 0.07 -7.43
C LEU A 100 -0.10 1.51 -7.93
N SER A 101 -1.29 2.01 -8.27
CA SER A 101 -1.52 3.42 -8.62
C SER A 101 -1.20 4.36 -7.46
N ARG A 102 -1.66 4.05 -6.25
CA ARG A 102 -1.34 4.83 -5.05
C ARG A 102 0.16 4.86 -4.77
N PHE A 103 0.80 3.70 -4.88
CA PHE A 103 2.25 3.61 -4.70
C PHE A 103 3.00 4.43 -5.76
N SER A 104 2.59 4.33 -7.01
CA SER A 104 3.17 5.09 -8.12
C SER A 104 2.99 6.60 -7.93
N GLU A 105 1.84 7.04 -7.42
CA GLU A 105 1.60 8.45 -7.10
C GLU A 105 2.63 9.00 -6.11
N GLU A 106 2.93 8.26 -5.06
CA GLU A 106 3.96 8.67 -4.10
C GLU A 106 5.36 8.71 -4.72
N LEU A 107 5.70 7.78 -5.60
CA LEU A 107 6.98 7.81 -6.32
C LEU A 107 7.06 9.02 -7.26
N VAL A 108 5.96 9.39 -7.93
CA VAL A 108 5.88 10.62 -8.73
C VAL A 108 6.11 11.84 -7.86
N LEU A 109 5.40 11.97 -6.74
CA LEU A 109 5.58 13.08 -5.80
C LEU A 109 7.01 13.14 -5.26
N TRP A 110 7.56 12.02 -4.82
CA TRP A 110 8.87 11.96 -4.21
C TRP A 110 10.02 12.22 -5.18
N SER A 111 9.80 12.00 -6.49
CA SER A 111 10.78 12.31 -7.53
C SER A 111 10.74 13.77 -8.00
N SER A 112 9.71 14.53 -7.61
CA SER A 112 9.59 15.95 -7.97
C SER A 112 10.67 16.80 -7.29
N SER A 113 10.95 17.96 -7.87
CA SER A 113 11.93 18.93 -7.31
C SER A 113 11.50 19.43 -5.91
N GLU A 114 10.22 19.51 -5.65
CA GLU A 114 9.62 19.95 -4.39
C GLU A 114 9.93 18.96 -3.25
N PHE A 115 9.78 17.66 -3.51
CA PHE A 115 10.12 16.61 -2.55
C PHE A 115 11.61 16.22 -2.65
N GLY A 116 12.05 15.74 -3.81
CA GLY A 116 13.41 15.31 -4.07
C GLY A 116 13.88 14.17 -3.13
N PHE A 117 12.97 13.28 -2.72
CA PHE A 117 13.27 12.19 -1.81
C PHE A 117 13.84 10.97 -2.51
N ILE A 118 13.56 10.82 -3.80
CA ILE A 118 14.06 9.72 -4.62
C ILE A 118 14.63 10.22 -5.94
N ASP A 119 15.60 9.47 -6.46
CA ASP A 119 16.09 9.59 -7.81
C ASP A 119 15.79 8.29 -8.56
N LEU A 120 15.00 8.43 -9.63
CA LEU A 120 14.69 7.32 -10.53
C LEU A 120 15.88 7.05 -11.44
N PRO A 121 16.30 5.79 -11.66
CA PRO A 121 17.30 5.45 -12.67
C PRO A 121 16.86 5.89 -14.07
N GLU A 122 17.83 6.19 -14.94
CA GLU A 122 17.57 6.71 -16.30
C GLU A 122 16.76 5.73 -17.16
N GLU A 123 16.90 4.43 -16.91
CA GLU A 123 16.15 3.38 -17.61
C GLU A 123 14.64 3.42 -17.33
N PHE A 124 14.22 4.08 -16.23
CA PHE A 124 12.83 4.18 -15.78
C PHE A 124 12.28 5.61 -15.80
N ALA A 125 13.03 6.52 -16.41
CA ALA A 125 12.68 7.93 -16.55
C ALA A 125 13.00 8.41 -17.95
N THR A 126 12.29 9.44 -18.45
CA THR A 126 12.65 10.09 -19.71
C THR A 126 13.19 11.49 -19.48
N GLY A 127 14.23 11.84 -20.24
CA GLY A 127 14.74 13.20 -20.31
C GLY A 127 13.82 14.10 -21.15
N SER A 128 13.96 15.40 -20.94
CA SER A 128 13.33 16.39 -21.82
C SER A 128 14.28 16.77 -22.96
N ALA A 129 13.79 16.79 -24.20
CA ALA A 129 14.55 17.28 -25.34
C ALA A 129 14.92 18.78 -25.24
N MET A 130 14.14 19.55 -24.46
CA MET A 130 14.34 20.99 -24.30
C MET A 130 15.08 21.37 -23.00
N MET A 131 14.97 20.53 -21.96
CA MET A 131 15.55 20.81 -20.64
C MET A 131 16.40 19.62 -20.20
N PRO A 132 17.73 19.65 -20.41
CA PRO A 132 18.59 18.48 -20.12
C PRO A 132 18.56 18.00 -18.68
N GLN A 133 18.24 18.87 -17.73
CA GLN A 133 18.15 18.55 -16.31
C GLN A 133 16.80 17.93 -15.91
N LYS A 134 15.79 17.97 -16.79
CA LYS A 134 14.44 17.48 -16.49
C LYS A 134 14.37 15.97 -16.67
N LYS A 135 13.96 15.28 -15.63
CA LYS A 135 13.79 13.83 -15.56
C LYS A 135 12.35 13.51 -15.19
N ASN A 136 11.62 12.88 -16.09
CA ASN A 136 10.21 12.59 -15.90
C ASN A 136 10.02 11.20 -15.30
N PRO A 137 9.11 11.00 -14.34
CA PRO A 137 8.85 9.70 -13.71
C PRO A 137 7.89 8.85 -14.56
N ASP A 138 8.23 8.56 -15.81
CA ASP A 138 7.31 7.95 -16.79
C ASP A 138 6.80 6.59 -16.36
N VAL A 139 7.64 5.73 -15.77
CA VAL A 139 7.22 4.39 -15.37
C VAL A 139 6.14 4.45 -14.29
N PRO A 140 6.31 5.19 -13.17
CA PRO A 140 5.23 5.37 -12.21
C PRO A 140 3.96 5.98 -12.82
N GLU A 141 4.09 6.96 -13.72
CA GLU A 141 2.94 7.57 -14.39
C GLU A 141 2.19 6.58 -15.26
N ILE A 142 2.90 5.75 -16.04
CA ILE A 142 2.28 4.70 -16.86
C ILE A 142 1.58 3.65 -16.00
N ILE A 143 2.18 3.23 -14.88
CA ILE A 143 1.55 2.29 -13.94
C ILE A 143 0.24 2.88 -13.41
N ARG A 144 0.27 4.14 -12.97
CA ARG A 144 -0.91 4.88 -12.52
C ARG A 144 -1.99 4.94 -13.61
N GLY A 145 -1.61 5.24 -14.85
CA GLY A 145 -2.52 5.31 -16.00
C GLY A 145 -3.15 3.97 -16.38
N LYS A 146 -2.36 2.87 -16.34
CA LYS A 146 -2.84 1.51 -16.67
C LYS A 146 -3.91 0.98 -15.69
N THR A 147 -4.04 1.55 -14.52
CA THR A 147 -5.12 1.21 -13.57
C THR A 147 -6.50 1.43 -14.16
N GLY A 148 -6.68 2.50 -14.95
CA GLY A 148 -7.95 2.75 -15.66
C GLY A 148 -8.30 1.64 -16.65
N ARG A 149 -7.29 1.03 -17.30
CA ARG A 149 -7.47 -0.11 -18.20
C ARG A 149 -7.96 -1.35 -17.45
N LEU A 150 -7.36 -1.65 -16.28
CA LEU A 150 -7.80 -2.77 -15.43
C LEU A 150 -9.25 -2.60 -14.95
N TYR A 151 -9.65 -1.38 -14.59
CA TYR A 151 -11.05 -1.08 -14.25
C TYR A 151 -11.99 -1.26 -15.44
N GLY A 152 -11.56 -0.78 -16.63
CA GLY A 152 -12.30 -0.95 -17.86
C GLY A 152 -12.57 -2.42 -18.19
N ASN A 153 -11.57 -3.29 -18.02
CA ASN A 153 -11.68 -4.72 -18.27
C ASN A 153 -12.71 -5.39 -17.34
N LEU A 154 -12.68 -5.07 -16.04
CA LEU A 154 -13.69 -5.56 -15.09
C LEU A 154 -15.09 -5.07 -15.48
N PHE A 155 -15.23 -3.78 -15.77
CA PHE A 155 -16.51 -3.21 -16.14
C PHE A 155 -17.06 -3.78 -17.45
N THR A 156 -16.19 -4.06 -18.42
CA THR A 156 -16.54 -4.72 -19.69
C THR A 156 -17.16 -6.08 -19.44
N LEU A 157 -16.50 -6.94 -18.65
CA LEU A 157 -17.03 -8.28 -18.38
C LEU A 157 -18.35 -8.23 -17.59
N LEU A 158 -18.46 -7.41 -16.58
CA LEU A 158 -19.73 -7.22 -15.84
C LEU A 158 -20.85 -6.76 -16.76
N THR A 159 -20.53 -5.91 -17.74
CA THR A 159 -21.50 -5.42 -18.73
C THR A 159 -21.94 -6.51 -19.69
N ILE A 160 -21.03 -7.38 -20.13
CA ILE A 160 -21.32 -8.53 -20.98
C ILE A 160 -22.28 -9.49 -20.26
N LEU A 161 -21.98 -9.83 -19.01
CA LEU A 161 -22.73 -10.84 -18.26
C LEU A 161 -24.10 -10.40 -17.81
N LYS A 162 -24.32 -9.10 -17.61
CA LYS A 162 -25.61 -8.60 -17.12
C LYS A 162 -26.76 -8.96 -18.06
N GLY A 163 -27.76 -9.63 -17.52
CA GLY A 163 -29.00 -9.92 -18.24
C GLY A 163 -28.88 -11.06 -19.26
N LEU A 164 -27.78 -11.80 -19.36
CA LEU A 164 -27.67 -13.00 -20.15
C LEU A 164 -28.56 -14.11 -19.57
N PRO A 165 -29.30 -14.87 -20.42
CA PRO A 165 -29.96 -16.08 -19.97
C PRO A 165 -28.95 -17.19 -19.68
N LEU A 166 -29.41 -18.24 -19.01
CA LEU A 166 -28.58 -19.41 -18.70
C LEU A 166 -28.11 -20.11 -19.98
N ALA A 167 -27.17 -21.04 -19.81
CA ALA A 167 -26.53 -21.82 -20.87
C ALA A 167 -25.62 -20.96 -21.77
N TYR A 168 -25.22 -21.50 -22.93
CA TYR A 168 -24.28 -20.81 -23.79
C TYR A 168 -24.95 -19.71 -24.62
N ASN A 169 -24.35 -18.50 -24.51
CA ASN A 169 -24.66 -17.34 -25.36
C ASN A 169 -23.37 -16.86 -26.04
N ARG A 170 -23.47 -16.40 -27.28
CA ARG A 170 -22.30 -15.98 -28.06
C ARG A 170 -21.55 -14.81 -27.48
N ASP A 171 -22.23 -13.97 -26.70
CA ASP A 171 -21.67 -12.86 -25.91
C ASP A 171 -20.49 -13.30 -25.05
N LEU A 172 -20.51 -14.51 -24.51
CA LEU A 172 -19.45 -15.12 -23.72
C LEU A 172 -18.12 -15.31 -24.47
N GLN A 173 -18.06 -15.08 -25.79
CA GLN A 173 -16.80 -15.03 -26.53
C GLN A 173 -15.96 -13.80 -26.19
N GLU A 174 -16.62 -12.72 -25.77
CA GLU A 174 -15.98 -11.43 -25.44
C GLU A 174 -15.30 -11.41 -24.05
N ASP A 175 -15.35 -12.52 -23.30
CA ASP A 175 -14.71 -12.64 -21.99
C ASP A 175 -13.17 -12.70 -22.05
N LYS A 176 -12.61 -13.14 -23.19
CA LYS A 176 -11.19 -13.44 -23.35
C LYS A 176 -10.34 -12.19 -23.44
N GLU A 177 -10.77 -11.20 -24.22
CA GLU A 177 -10.01 -9.97 -24.43
C GLU A 177 -9.73 -9.23 -23.10
N PRO A 178 -10.73 -8.94 -22.25
CA PRO A 178 -10.47 -8.26 -20.99
C PRO A 178 -9.65 -9.12 -20.02
N LEU A 179 -9.80 -10.46 -20.05
CA LEU A 179 -9.01 -11.35 -19.20
C LEU A 179 -7.54 -11.33 -19.60
N PHE A 180 -7.23 -11.61 -20.87
CA PHE A 180 -5.85 -11.68 -21.35
C PHE A 180 -5.14 -10.33 -21.23
N ASP A 181 -5.82 -9.27 -21.58
CA ASP A 181 -5.30 -7.92 -21.43
C ASP A 181 -4.97 -7.57 -19.96
N THR A 182 -5.81 -7.99 -19.02
CA THR A 182 -5.54 -7.81 -17.59
C THR A 182 -4.31 -8.59 -17.14
N VAL A 183 -4.19 -9.87 -17.56
CA VAL A 183 -3.04 -10.73 -17.23
C VAL A 183 -1.75 -10.09 -17.75
N ASP A 184 -1.71 -9.70 -19.02
CA ASP A 184 -0.51 -9.13 -19.65
C ASP A 184 -0.15 -7.75 -19.03
N THR A 185 -1.17 -6.94 -18.77
CA THR A 185 -0.98 -5.63 -18.11
C THR A 185 -0.40 -5.80 -16.71
N LEU A 186 -0.94 -6.69 -15.88
CA LEU A 186 -0.43 -6.93 -14.53
C LEU A 186 0.97 -7.52 -14.53
N LYS A 187 1.27 -8.49 -15.39
CA LYS A 187 2.62 -9.05 -15.54
C LYS A 187 3.63 -7.97 -15.91
N GLY A 188 3.30 -7.15 -16.90
CA GLY A 188 4.16 -6.04 -17.32
C GLY A 188 4.41 -5.01 -16.21
N ILE A 189 3.36 -4.57 -15.53
CA ILE A 189 3.46 -3.63 -14.41
C ILE A 189 4.35 -4.19 -13.29
N LEU A 190 4.08 -5.41 -12.83
CA LEU A 190 4.81 -6.01 -11.71
C LEU A 190 6.29 -6.22 -12.03
N THR A 191 6.60 -6.67 -13.26
CA THR A 191 7.99 -6.87 -13.69
C THR A 191 8.76 -5.55 -13.72
N VAL A 192 8.19 -4.51 -14.33
CA VAL A 192 8.88 -3.22 -14.46
C VAL A 192 9.00 -2.53 -13.09
N LEU A 193 7.95 -2.59 -12.27
CA LEU A 193 7.97 -2.03 -10.91
C LEU A 193 9.04 -2.69 -10.04
N GLU A 194 9.14 -4.03 -10.08
CA GLU A 194 10.18 -4.76 -9.35
C GLU A 194 11.59 -4.30 -9.74
N LEU A 195 11.88 -4.24 -11.05
CA LEU A 195 13.18 -3.81 -11.57
C LEU A 195 13.51 -2.37 -11.14
N MET A 196 12.54 -1.47 -11.25
CA MET A 196 12.68 -0.07 -10.84
C MET A 196 12.97 0.05 -9.34
N LEU A 197 12.23 -0.67 -8.50
CA LEU A 197 12.41 -0.61 -7.04
C LEU A 197 13.75 -1.16 -6.58
N ARG A 198 14.33 -2.14 -7.27
CA ARG A 198 15.66 -2.68 -6.97
C ARG A 198 16.78 -1.69 -7.18
N THR A 199 16.59 -0.72 -8.05
CA THR A 199 17.59 0.27 -8.47
C THR A 199 17.27 1.69 -7.98
N LEU A 200 16.11 1.89 -7.33
CA LEU A 200 15.66 3.15 -6.79
C LEU A 200 16.66 3.71 -5.76
N ARG A 201 17.01 4.98 -5.90
CA ARG A 201 17.90 5.68 -4.96
C ARG A 201 17.11 6.61 -4.07
N PHE A 202 17.49 6.66 -2.79
CA PHE A 202 16.87 7.52 -1.79
C PHE A 202 17.84 8.63 -1.37
N ASP A 203 17.40 9.88 -1.41
CA ASP A 203 18.12 10.98 -0.80
C ASP A 203 17.79 11.04 0.70
N THR A 204 18.58 10.30 1.46
CA THR A 204 18.37 10.18 2.91
C THR A 204 18.69 11.47 3.66
N SER A 205 19.53 12.36 3.12
CA SER A 205 19.82 13.66 3.70
C SER A 205 18.61 14.58 3.58
N ARG A 206 18.07 14.70 2.36
CA ARG A 206 16.87 15.52 2.11
C ARG A 206 15.64 15.02 2.86
N MET A 207 15.47 13.70 2.97
CA MET A 207 14.41 13.10 3.80
C MET A 207 14.55 13.49 5.28
N ARG A 208 15.78 13.43 5.82
CA ARG A 208 16.09 13.79 7.20
C ARG A 208 15.83 15.29 7.44
N ASP A 209 16.36 16.14 6.59
CA ASP A 209 16.19 17.59 6.69
C ASP A 209 14.71 17.96 6.65
N ALA A 210 13.95 17.34 5.75
CA ALA A 210 12.50 17.54 5.66
C ALA A 210 11.74 17.02 6.90
N ALA A 211 12.24 15.97 7.57
CA ALA A 211 11.65 15.42 8.78
C ALA A 211 12.00 16.22 10.03
N SER A 212 13.10 17.00 9.99
CA SER A 212 13.58 17.82 11.12
C SER A 212 13.10 19.25 11.03
N SER A 213 12.67 19.73 9.87
CA SER A 213 12.28 21.13 9.64
C SER A 213 10.85 21.42 10.08
N GLY A 214 10.61 22.63 10.53
CA GLY A 214 9.30 23.12 10.97
C GLY A 214 8.91 22.64 12.36
N PHE A 215 7.61 22.52 12.61
CA PHE A 215 7.05 22.20 13.92
C PHE A 215 6.57 20.75 14.04
N LEU A 216 7.18 19.82 13.31
CA LEU A 216 6.77 18.41 13.26
C LEU A 216 6.88 17.71 14.62
N LEU A 217 7.81 18.17 15.47
CA LEU A 217 8.03 17.67 16.81
C LEU A 217 7.12 18.30 17.88
N ALA A 218 6.23 19.23 17.51
CA ALA A 218 5.35 19.89 18.47
C ALA A 218 4.48 18.90 19.27
N THR A 219 4.03 17.81 18.64
CA THR A 219 3.27 16.76 19.32
C THR A 219 4.11 16.04 20.38
N ASP A 220 5.38 15.75 20.08
CA ASP A 220 6.28 15.08 21.02
C ASP A 220 6.59 15.97 22.24
N VAL A 221 6.66 17.29 22.01
CA VAL A 221 6.78 18.27 23.10
C VAL A 221 5.53 18.25 23.98
N ALA A 222 4.35 18.15 23.41
CA ALA A 222 3.11 18.04 24.17
C ALA A 222 3.04 16.72 24.96
N ASP A 223 3.42 15.60 24.34
CA ASP A 223 3.47 14.27 24.98
C ASP A 223 4.46 14.28 26.15
N TYR A 224 5.63 14.91 25.98
CA TYR A 224 6.59 15.08 27.06
C TYR A 224 5.98 15.81 28.28
N LEU A 225 5.25 16.92 28.08
CA LEU A 225 4.58 17.64 29.17
C LEU A 225 3.49 16.76 29.82
N VAL A 226 2.80 15.94 29.05
CA VAL A 226 1.82 14.99 29.59
C VAL A 226 2.49 13.91 30.44
N GLU A 227 3.64 13.38 30.05
CA GLU A 227 4.44 12.45 30.84
C GLU A 227 4.87 13.11 32.20
N LYS A 228 5.14 14.43 32.20
CA LYS A 228 5.39 15.23 33.39
C LYS A 228 4.12 15.57 34.21
N LYS A 229 3.00 14.87 33.92
CA LYS A 229 1.71 15.01 34.61
C LYS A 229 0.95 16.30 34.32
N MET A 230 1.30 17.02 33.26
CA MET A 230 0.48 18.15 32.79
C MET A 230 -0.78 17.59 32.06
N PRO A 231 -1.99 18.09 32.32
CA PRO A 231 -3.17 17.72 31.58
C PRO A 231 -3.01 17.99 30.08
N PHE A 232 -3.41 17.07 29.22
CA PHE A 232 -3.21 17.16 27.77
C PHE A 232 -3.65 18.51 27.16
N ARG A 233 -4.81 19.05 27.58
CA ARG A 233 -5.28 20.36 27.09
C ARG A 233 -4.34 21.51 27.44
N GLN A 234 -3.72 21.46 28.61
CA GLN A 234 -2.75 22.47 29.02
C GLN A 234 -1.42 22.29 28.26
N ALA A 235 -0.94 21.05 28.13
CA ALA A 235 0.25 20.74 27.33
C ALA A 235 0.11 21.25 25.90
N HIS A 236 -1.03 20.98 25.27
CA HIS A 236 -1.34 21.46 23.91
C HIS A 236 -1.36 23.00 23.84
N ALA A 237 -1.94 23.68 24.82
CA ALA A 237 -1.95 25.14 24.88
C ALA A 237 -0.55 25.74 25.03
N VAL A 238 0.29 25.16 25.91
CA VAL A 238 1.69 25.57 26.09
C VAL A 238 2.48 25.41 24.79
N VAL A 239 2.39 24.24 24.16
CA VAL A 239 3.10 23.98 22.90
C VAL A 239 2.59 24.88 21.79
N GLY A 240 1.28 25.12 21.72
CA GLY A 240 0.69 26.07 20.77
C GLY A 240 1.25 27.49 20.94
N ALA A 241 1.44 27.96 22.18
CA ALA A 241 2.05 29.26 22.46
C ALA A 241 3.53 29.30 22.02
N VAL A 242 4.30 28.24 22.29
CA VAL A 242 5.68 28.09 21.78
C VAL A 242 5.76 28.18 20.30
N VAL A 243 4.93 27.39 19.57
CA VAL A 243 4.88 27.37 18.10
C VAL A 243 4.52 28.75 17.55
N GLN A 244 3.50 29.41 18.11
CA GLN A 244 3.12 30.77 17.69
C GLN A 244 4.24 31.79 17.92
N TRP A 245 4.96 31.68 19.02
CA TRP A 245 6.12 32.53 19.30
C TRP A 245 7.24 32.28 18.27
N CYS A 246 7.57 31.01 18.01
CA CYS A 246 8.58 30.63 17.01
C CYS A 246 8.23 31.13 15.59
N VAL A 247 6.96 31.01 15.19
CA VAL A 247 6.49 31.52 13.87
C VAL A 247 6.69 33.03 13.79
N ARG A 248 6.38 33.77 14.86
CA ARG A 248 6.50 35.23 14.89
C ARG A 248 7.97 35.68 14.84
N GLU A 249 8.86 34.97 15.53
CA GLU A 249 10.30 35.30 15.60
C GLU A 249 11.08 34.68 14.38
N GLY A 250 10.43 33.93 13.49
CA GLY A 250 11.08 33.27 12.37
C GLY A 250 12.08 32.17 12.78
N ARG A 251 11.83 31.51 13.91
CA ARG A 251 12.69 30.46 14.50
C ARG A 251 12.02 29.11 14.51
N GLU A 252 12.83 28.06 14.58
CA GLU A 252 12.37 26.68 14.73
C GLU A 252 12.49 26.19 16.19
N LEU A 253 11.75 25.12 16.54
CA LEU A 253 11.74 24.57 17.91
C LEU A 253 13.13 24.18 18.41
N HIS A 254 13.98 23.68 17.54
CA HIS A 254 15.33 23.23 17.89
C HIS A 254 16.31 24.36 18.15
N GLU A 255 15.97 25.60 17.80
CA GLU A 255 16.79 26.78 18.03
C GLU A 255 16.52 27.44 19.37
N LEU A 256 15.48 27.01 20.11
CA LEU A 256 15.18 27.55 21.44
C LEU A 256 16.18 27.04 22.47
N THR A 257 16.65 27.93 23.33
CA THR A 257 17.42 27.57 24.52
C THR A 257 16.52 27.02 25.61
N LEU A 258 17.09 26.30 26.58
CA LEU A 258 16.33 25.80 27.73
C LEU A 258 15.62 26.91 28.50
N SER A 259 16.28 28.07 28.66
CA SER A 259 15.68 29.23 29.35
C SER A 259 14.44 29.75 28.62
N GLU A 260 14.47 29.81 27.27
CA GLU A 260 13.31 30.22 26.48
C GLU A 260 12.17 29.17 26.57
N TRP A 261 12.48 27.87 26.56
CA TRP A 261 11.49 26.83 26.83
C TRP A 261 10.83 26.98 28.21
N GLN A 262 11.65 27.33 29.26
CA GLN A 262 11.17 27.48 30.59
C GLN A 262 10.31 28.73 30.82
N GLU A 263 10.37 29.73 29.94
CA GLU A 263 9.41 30.83 29.92
C GLU A 263 7.96 30.37 29.67
N PHE A 264 7.79 29.28 28.93
CA PHE A 264 6.47 28.72 28.66
C PHE A 264 6.04 27.68 29.71
N SER A 265 6.98 26.91 30.26
CA SER A 265 6.72 25.96 31.34
C SER A 265 7.99 25.54 32.05
N LEU A 266 7.99 25.63 33.39
CA LEU A 266 9.10 25.19 34.25
C LEU A 266 9.31 23.65 34.21
N LEU A 267 8.40 22.88 33.58
CA LEU A 267 8.54 21.43 33.42
C LEU A 267 9.59 21.04 32.37
N PHE A 268 10.06 21.97 31.56
CA PHE A 268 11.14 21.70 30.61
C PHE A 268 12.49 21.62 31.35
N GLU A 269 13.19 20.50 31.19
CA GLU A 269 14.46 20.18 31.82
C GLU A 269 15.58 20.02 30.80
N ALA A 270 16.84 20.18 31.22
CA ALA A 270 18.01 20.09 30.33
C ALA A 270 18.16 18.73 29.62
N VAL A 271 17.71 17.65 30.24
CA VAL A 271 17.73 16.28 29.64
C VAL A 271 16.72 16.15 28.53
N SER A 272 15.55 16.75 28.70
CA SER A 272 14.44 16.73 27.71
C SER A 272 14.79 17.53 26.47
N TYR A 273 15.43 18.67 26.62
CA TYR A 273 15.91 19.51 25.54
C TYR A 273 16.85 18.72 24.60
N LYS A 274 17.80 17.97 25.18
CA LYS A 274 18.69 17.09 24.39
C LYS A 274 17.93 15.92 23.72
N HIS A 275 16.90 15.39 24.37
CA HIS A 275 16.07 14.31 23.78
C HIS A 275 15.15 14.80 22.66
N LEU A 276 14.59 15.99 22.77
CA LEU A 276 13.77 16.61 21.70
C LEU A 276 14.64 16.96 20.48
N LEU A 277 15.91 17.33 20.68
CA LEU A 277 16.86 17.57 19.59
C LEU A 277 17.46 16.27 19.01
N ALA A 278 17.54 15.19 19.80
CA ALA A 278 18.14 13.92 19.42
C ALA A 278 17.13 12.93 18.83
N HIS A 279 16.00 13.41 18.30
CA HIS A 279 14.92 12.57 17.74
C HIS A 279 15.34 11.64 16.58
N GLU A 280 16.57 11.74 16.11
CA GLU A 280 17.14 10.82 15.14
C GLU A 280 17.25 9.35 15.63
N THR A 281 17.07 9.10 16.94
CA THR A 281 17.38 7.80 17.57
C THR A 281 16.24 7.12 18.30
N ARG A 282 15.06 7.76 18.46
CA ARG A 282 13.94 7.10 19.16
C ARG A 282 13.14 6.20 18.20
N HIS A 283 13.66 5.00 17.96
CA HIS A 283 12.97 3.91 17.24
C HIS A 283 11.69 3.43 17.95
N ASP A 284 11.49 3.72 19.22
CA ASP A 284 10.41 3.27 20.07
C ASP A 284 9.08 4.03 19.85
N LEU A 285 9.11 5.30 19.41
CA LEU A 285 7.90 6.07 19.11
C LEU A 285 7.34 5.80 17.69
N VAL A 286 8.17 5.39 16.75
CA VAL A 286 7.82 5.26 15.33
C VAL A 286 7.04 3.98 15.00
N CYS A 287 7.02 2.99 15.89
CA CYS A 287 6.43 1.68 15.63
C CYS A 287 5.69 1.08 16.83
N ARG A 288 4.81 1.80 17.51
CA ARG A 288 3.95 1.23 18.57
C ARG A 288 3.30 -0.07 18.15
N LEU A 289 2.75 -0.16 16.94
CA LEU A 289 2.11 -1.38 16.41
C LEU A 289 3.09 -2.55 16.18
N LEU A 290 4.38 -2.29 15.95
CA LEU A 290 5.40 -3.35 15.83
C LEU A 290 5.92 -3.80 17.20
N LEU A 291 5.93 -2.91 18.19
CA LEU A 291 6.30 -3.21 19.58
C LEU A 291 5.22 -4.04 20.28
N GLU A 292 3.94 -3.73 20.09
CA GLU A 292 2.82 -4.50 20.63
C GLU A 292 2.79 -5.95 20.12
N LYS A 293 3.22 -6.22 18.86
CA LYS A 293 3.36 -7.59 18.35
C LYS A 293 4.53 -8.37 18.99
N LYS A 294 5.55 -7.74 19.49
CA LYS A 294 6.69 -8.38 20.14
C LYS A 294 6.41 -8.75 21.61
N THR A 295 5.54 -8.03 22.28
CA THR A 295 5.16 -8.27 23.67
C THR A 295 3.99 -9.28 23.81
N GLY A 296 3.22 -9.52 22.73
CA GLY A 296 2.11 -10.48 22.71
C GLY A 296 2.50 -11.93 22.35
N GLY A 297 3.76 -12.22 22.06
CA GLY A 297 4.25 -13.53 21.59
C GLY A 297 4.92 -14.41 22.64
N GLY A 298 4.83 -14.07 23.91
CA GLY A 298 5.53 -14.79 24.98
C GLY A 298 4.60 -15.25 26.12
N GLY A 299 3.67 -16.17 25.85
CA GLY A 299 2.83 -16.68 26.92
C GLY A 299 1.97 -17.86 26.49
N GLY A 300 2.56 -19.04 26.38
CA GLY A 300 1.78 -20.24 26.09
C GLY A 300 2.65 -21.50 26.08
N GLY A 301 3.33 -21.75 27.17
CA GLY A 301 3.96 -23.04 27.36
C GLY A 301 3.86 -23.45 28.81
N GLY A 302 3.19 -24.57 29.07
CA GLY A 302 3.45 -25.28 30.29
C GLY A 302 2.26 -25.78 31.07
N GLY A 303 2.12 -27.07 31.12
CA GLY A 303 1.44 -27.83 32.14
C GLY A 303 0.35 -28.73 31.54
N GLY A 304 0.47 -29.95 31.35
CA GLY A 304 1.14 -30.96 32.13
C GLY A 304 0.17 -31.74 32.95
N GLY A 305 -0.10 -32.97 32.57
CA GLY A 305 -0.24 -34.06 33.48
C GLY A 305 -1.60 -34.46 34.05
N GLY A 306 -2.03 -35.63 33.74
CA GLY A 306 -2.43 -36.61 34.70
C GLY A 306 -3.95 -36.82 34.92
N GLY A 307 -4.39 -37.97 34.57
CA GLY A 307 -5.64 -38.56 34.99
C GLY A 307 -6.18 -39.54 33.97
#